data_db570fb62a54e04ed7f383b66d127dfb
#
_entry.id   db570fb62a54e04ed7f383b66d127dfb
#
_cell.length_a   1.000
_cell.length_b   1.000
_cell.length_c   1.000
_cell.angle_alpha   90.00
_cell.angle_beta   90.00
_cell.angle_gamma   90.00
#
_symmetry.space_group_name_H-M   'P 1'
#
loop_
_entity.id
_entity.type
_entity.pdbx_description
1 polymer ?
#
loop_
_entity_poly.entity_id
_entity_poly.type
_entity_poly.pdbx_seq_one_letter_code
_entity_poly.pdbx_strand_id
1 'polypeptide(L)'
;MSAIKLATPSSGSISLSPANTASNLTITVPAVTGTMAIEGPAFFASTGYTVSLSNNTATVATSYGSPLFDTASAFNTTNGRFTPQVAGYYQVNGVADFGNSGIGSCSSVGAVILKNGTSYSGSGGSVSGSSFAGYGTSTIVFLNGSTDYIQLAIFQNTGGTVTGSRGVFSAALVRAS
;
A
#
# COMPACT_ATOMS: atom_id res chain seq x y z
N MET A 1 -20.09 -14.51 31.51
CA MET A 1 -20.12 -13.79 30.23
C MET A 1 -21.10 -14.50 29.31
N SER A 2 -22.02 -13.74 28.74
CA SER A 2 -22.97 -14.29 27.77
C SER A 2 -22.42 -14.08 26.37
N ALA A 3 -22.41 -15.11 25.54
CA ALA A 3 -22.01 -15.05 24.15
C ALA A 3 -23.12 -15.61 23.25
N ILE A 4 -23.32 -15.01 22.08
CA ILE A 4 -24.18 -15.56 21.04
C ILE A 4 -23.30 -16.50 20.18
N LYS A 5 -23.67 -17.76 20.09
CA LYS A 5 -23.01 -18.74 19.22
C LYS A 5 -23.83 -18.97 17.97
N LEU A 6 -23.19 -18.87 16.82
CA LEU A 6 -23.75 -19.21 15.53
C LEU A 6 -23.12 -20.54 15.07
N ALA A 7 -23.92 -21.55 14.86
CA ALA A 7 -23.44 -22.84 14.34
C ALA A 7 -23.11 -22.72 12.84
N THR A 8 -22.04 -23.36 12.41
CA THR A 8 -21.68 -23.48 10.99
C THR A 8 -21.98 -24.91 10.49
N PRO A 9 -22.24 -25.12 9.18
CA PRO A 9 -22.52 -26.45 8.63
C PRO A 9 -21.41 -27.48 8.85
N SER A 10 -20.18 -27.04 9.12
CA SER A 10 -18.99 -27.87 9.27
C SER A 10 -18.59 -28.11 10.73
N SER A 11 -19.54 -28.15 11.66
CA SER A 11 -19.32 -28.34 13.11
C SER A 11 -18.44 -27.27 13.81
N GLY A 12 -18.07 -26.19 13.14
CA GLY A 12 -17.48 -25.01 13.76
C GLY A 12 -18.52 -24.12 14.44
N SER A 13 -18.07 -23.08 15.13
CA SER A 13 -18.95 -22.04 15.67
C SER A 13 -18.28 -20.67 15.61
N ILE A 14 -19.08 -19.63 15.37
CA ILE A 14 -18.69 -18.23 15.53
C ILE A 14 -19.28 -17.77 16.85
N SER A 15 -18.45 -17.16 17.71
CA SER A 15 -18.90 -16.60 18.99
C SER A 15 -18.75 -15.08 18.97
N LEU A 16 -19.83 -14.38 19.31
CA LEU A 16 -19.79 -12.95 19.60
C LEU A 16 -19.66 -12.80 21.12
N SER A 17 -18.51 -12.35 21.59
CA SER A 17 -18.25 -12.12 23.01
C SER A 17 -18.11 -10.61 23.24
N PRO A 18 -18.83 -10.04 24.23
CA PRO A 18 -18.66 -8.63 24.55
C PRO A 18 -17.27 -8.39 25.15
N ALA A 19 -16.69 -7.24 24.84
CA ALA A 19 -15.53 -6.75 25.57
C ALA A 19 -15.85 -6.55 27.05
N ASN A 20 -14.85 -6.68 27.91
CA ASN A 20 -15.01 -6.35 29.35
C ASN A 20 -15.07 -4.84 29.50
N THR A 21 -16.26 -4.29 29.58
CA THR A 21 -16.51 -2.84 29.71
C THR A 21 -17.69 -2.59 30.64
N ALA A 22 -17.64 -1.50 31.38
CA ALA A 22 -18.74 -0.98 32.20
C ALA A 22 -19.75 -0.17 31.37
N SER A 23 -19.48 0.11 30.11
CA SER A 23 -20.33 0.90 29.21
C SER A 23 -21.30 0.02 28.43
N ASN A 24 -22.52 0.49 28.23
CA ASN A 24 -23.46 -0.14 27.31
C ASN A 24 -23.05 0.20 25.86
N LEU A 25 -22.62 -0.80 25.11
CA LEU A 25 -22.24 -0.67 23.70
C LEU A 25 -23.35 -1.26 22.82
N THR A 26 -23.73 -0.54 21.78
CA THR A 26 -24.71 -0.99 20.78
C THR A 26 -24.01 -1.27 19.47
N ILE A 27 -24.17 -2.47 18.92
CA ILE A 27 -23.76 -2.81 17.56
C ILE A 27 -25.01 -2.85 16.71
N THR A 28 -25.14 -1.92 15.77
CA THR A 28 -26.23 -1.92 14.81
C THR A 28 -25.80 -2.71 13.57
N VAL A 29 -26.47 -3.82 13.30
CA VAL A 29 -26.27 -4.58 12.07
C VAL A 29 -27.17 -3.95 10.98
N PRO A 30 -26.60 -3.48 9.83
CA PRO A 30 -27.42 -2.92 8.76
C PRO A 30 -28.38 -3.97 8.21
N ALA A 31 -29.59 -3.53 7.84
CA ALA A 31 -30.60 -4.39 7.20
C ALA A 31 -30.29 -4.64 5.70
N VAL A 32 -29.06 -5.02 5.41
CA VAL A 32 -28.57 -5.32 4.05
C VAL A 32 -27.76 -6.61 4.07
N THR A 33 -27.82 -7.35 2.98
CA THR A 33 -26.94 -8.52 2.81
C THR A 33 -25.52 -8.05 2.56
N GLY A 34 -24.57 -8.52 3.35
CA GLY A 34 -23.15 -8.15 3.22
C GLY A 34 -22.26 -9.00 4.10
N THR A 35 -20.97 -8.88 3.88
CA THR A 35 -19.93 -9.48 4.72
C THR A 35 -19.37 -8.42 5.66
N MET A 36 -19.28 -8.71 6.95
CA MET A 36 -18.60 -7.83 7.90
C MET A 36 -17.12 -7.74 7.49
N ALA A 37 -16.61 -6.52 7.36
CA ALA A 37 -15.18 -6.31 7.23
C ALA A 37 -14.52 -6.64 8.57
N ILE A 38 -13.66 -7.65 8.57
CA ILE A 38 -12.74 -7.94 9.66
C ILE A 38 -11.41 -7.25 9.36
N GLU A 39 -10.60 -7.06 10.41
CA GLU A 39 -9.26 -6.52 10.26
C GLU A 39 -8.50 -7.29 9.16
N GLY A 40 -7.92 -6.54 8.22
CA GLY A 40 -7.21 -7.09 7.09
C GLY A 40 -5.75 -6.61 7.04
N PRO A 41 -4.92 -7.20 6.16
CA PRO A 41 -3.55 -6.75 5.95
C PRO A 41 -3.49 -5.28 5.57
N ALA A 42 -2.65 -4.54 6.28
CA ALA A 42 -2.34 -3.15 5.99
C ALA A 42 -0.89 -2.84 6.35
N PHE A 43 -0.24 -1.96 5.58
CA PHE A 43 1.11 -1.49 5.87
C PHE A 43 1.31 -0.04 5.48
N PHE A 44 2.33 0.58 6.08
CA PHE A 44 2.88 1.87 5.68
C PHE A 44 4.39 1.86 5.85
N ALA A 45 5.13 2.22 4.79
CA ALA A 45 6.59 2.26 4.80
C ALA A 45 7.14 3.40 3.93
N SER A 46 8.38 3.80 4.22
CA SER A 46 9.10 4.85 3.50
C SER A 46 10.57 4.48 3.36
N THR A 47 11.20 4.84 2.23
CA THR A 47 12.62 4.55 1.96
C THR A 47 13.60 5.57 2.54
N GLY A 48 13.15 6.67 3.13
CA GLY A 48 14.06 7.81 3.30
C GLY A 48 14.52 8.38 1.93
N TYR A 49 15.41 9.37 1.92
CA TYR A 49 15.94 9.99 0.70
C TYR A 49 17.18 9.26 0.16
N THR A 50 17.05 7.98 -0.10
CA THR A 50 18.18 7.11 -0.49
C THR A 50 18.00 6.45 -1.86
N VAL A 51 16.86 6.63 -2.51
CA VAL A 51 16.57 6.00 -3.80
C VAL A 51 17.35 6.67 -4.90
N SER A 52 18.08 5.87 -5.70
CA SER A 52 18.77 6.30 -6.92
C SER A 52 17.96 5.86 -8.13
N LEU A 53 17.64 6.79 -9.01
CA LEU A 53 16.75 6.61 -10.14
C LEU A 53 17.51 6.72 -11.46
N SER A 54 17.47 5.67 -12.25
CA SER A 54 17.99 5.69 -13.62
C SER A 54 17.11 6.56 -14.53
N ASN A 55 17.73 7.22 -15.50
CA ASN A 55 17.01 8.02 -16.47
C ASN A 55 16.07 7.16 -17.33
N ASN A 56 14.87 7.67 -17.57
CA ASN A 56 13.85 7.08 -18.44
C ASN A 56 13.47 5.63 -18.06
N THR A 57 13.53 5.31 -16.77
CA THR A 57 13.24 3.98 -16.24
C THR A 57 12.38 4.07 -14.98
N ALA A 58 11.35 3.26 -14.88
CA ALA A 58 10.59 3.08 -13.65
C ALA A 58 11.43 2.24 -12.67
N THR A 59 12.10 2.88 -11.75
CA THR A 59 12.95 2.24 -10.75
C THR A 59 12.14 1.84 -9.54
N VAL A 60 12.15 0.55 -9.18
CA VAL A 60 11.46 0.05 -7.98
C VAL A 60 12.12 0.66 -6.75
N ALA A 61 11.31 1.24 -5.87
CA ALA A 61 11.76 1.71 -4.58
C ALA A 61 12.07 0.50 -3.68
N THR A 62 13.29 0.43 -3.18
CA THR A 62 13.82 -0.67 -2.35
C THR A 62 14.50 -0.10 -1.11
N SER A 63 14.94 -0.97 -0.21
CA SER A 63 15.66 -0.56 1.01
C SER A 63 14.80 0.36 1.89
N TYR A 64 13.57 -0.04 2.11
CA TYR A 64 12.68 0.63 3.05
C TYR A 64 13.22 0.50 4.47
N GLY A 65 13.04 1.53 5.27
CA GLY A 65 13.21 1.43 6.72
C GLY A 65 12.15 0.51 7.35
N SER A 66 12.18 0.39 8.68
CA SER A 66 11.11 -0.32 9.38
C SER A 66 9.76 0.31 9.03
N PRO A 67 8.76 -0.48 8.64
CA PRO A 67 7.41 0.03 8.43
C PRO A 67 6.89 0.72 9.70
N LEU A 68 6.12 1.79 9.53
CA LEU A 68 5.39 2.39 10.64
C LEU A 68 4.40 1.39 11.24
N PHE A 69 3.78 0.62 10.37
CA PHE A 69 3.04 -0.59 10.71
C PHE A 69 3.02 -1.55 9.52
N ASP A 70 2.91 -2.84 9.83
CA ASP A 70 2.63 -3.94 8.91
C ASP A 70 1.84 -5.00 9.69
N THR A 71 0.52 -4.95 9.60
CA THR A 71 -0.38 -5.73 10.47
C THR A 71 -0.35 -7.23 10.20
N ALA A 72 0.21 -7.66 9.07
CA ALA A 72 0.23 -9.05 8.66
C ALA A 72 1.64 -9.57 8.29
N SER A 73 2.68 -8.75 8.53
CA SER A 73 4.06 -9.06 8.12
C SER A 73 4.17 -9.41 6.62
N ALA A 74 3.38 -8.70 5.79
CA ALA A 74 3.24 -8.97 4.37
C ALA A 74 4.12 -8.06 3.50
N PHE A 75 4.79 -7.07 4.09
CA PHE A 75 5.66 -6.14 3.39
C PHE A 75 7.15 -6.49 3.57
N ASN A 76 7.83 -6.74 2.48
CA ASN A 76 9.27 -7.00 2.47
C ASN A 76 10.03 -5.70 2.20
N THR A 77 10.73 -5.19 3.21
CA THR A 77 11.47 -3.93 3.17
C THR A 77 12.65 -3.94 2.21
N THR A 78 13.26 -5.10 1.96
CA THR A 78 14.44 -5.23 1.10
C THR A 78 14.10 -5.04 -0.37
N ASN A 79 13.00 -5.64 -0.83
CA ASN A 79 12.61 -5.60 -2.24
C ASN A 79 11.37 -4.74 -2.51
N GLY A 80 10.77 -4.12 -1.48
CA GLY A 80 9.61 -3.25 -1.58
C GLY A 80 8.32 -3.94 -1.98
N ARG A 81 8.20 -5.26 -1.78
CA ARG A 81 7.00 -6.03 -2.13
C ARG A 81 6.03 -6.12 -0.96
N PHE A 82 4.77 -5.85 -1.23
CA PHE A 82 3.66 -6.22 -0.37
C PHE A 82 2.94 -7.42 -0.97
N THR A 83 2.96 -8.55 -0.27
CA THR A 83 2.40 -9.85 -0.70
C THR A 83 1.42 -10.34 0.36
N PRO A 84 0.19 -9.83 0.40
CA PRO A 84 -0.77 -10.22 1.43
C PRO A 84 -1.25 -11.66 1.25
N GLN A 85 -1.55 -12.32 2.38
CA GLN A 85 -2.07 -13.69 2.39
C GLN A 85 -3.61 -13.75 2.46
N VAL A 86 -4.28 -12.64 2.23
CA VAL A 86 -5.74 -12.53 2.14
C VAL A 86 -6.11 -12.08 0.74
N ALA A 87 -6.90 -12.88 0.03
CA ALA A 87 -7.42 -12.50 -1.28
C ALA A 87 -8.44 -11.36 -1.15
N GLY A 88 -8.34 -10.35 -2.02
CA GLY A 88 -9.27 -9.25 -1.97
C GLY A 88 -8.82 -7.99 -2.72
N TYR A 89 -9.60 -6.94 -2.55
CA TYR A 89 -9.35 -5.63 -3.12
C TYR A 89 -8.61 -4.76 -2.10
N TYR A 90 -7.49 -4.19 -2.52
CA TYR A 90 -6.63 -3.35 -1.69
C TYR A 90 -6.61 -1.92 -2.21
N GLN A 91 -6.85 -0.96 -1.34
CA GLN A 91 -6.53 0.44 -1.60
C GLN A 91 -5.01 0.59 -1.47
N VAL A 92 -4.37 1.11 -2.52
CA VAL A 92 -2.93 1.25 -2.62
C VAL A 92 -2.58 2.71 -2.87
N ASN A 93 -1.60 3.24 -2.14
CA ASN A 93 -1.11 4.59 -2.31
C ASN A 93 0.42 4.58 -2.44
N GLY A 94 0.94 5.30 -3.41
CA GLY A 94 2.36 5.49 -3.62
C GLY A 94 2.70 6.96 -3.83
N VAL A 95 3.79 7.42 -3.23
CA VAL A 95 4.32 8.76 -3.45
C VAL A 95 5.79 8.66 -3.86
N ALA A 96 6.13 9.33 -4.95
CA ALA A 96 7.49 9.65 -5.35
C ALA A 96 7.80 11.07 -4.89
N ASP A 97 8.79 11.23 -4.01
CA ASP A 97 9.22 12.52 -3.46
C ASP A 97 10.67 12.77 -3.88
N PHE A 98 10.88 13.88 -4.56
CA PHE A 98 12.16 14.29 -5.11
C PHE A 98 12.78 15.46 -4.32
N GLY A 99 12.35 15.68 -3.08
CA GLY A 99 12.67 16.87 -2.29
C GLY A 99 14.14 17.20 -2.09
N ASN A 100 15.04 16.20 -2.13
CA ASN A 100 16.48 16.39 -1.99
C ASN A 100 17.28 16.02 -3.23
N SER A 101 16.63 15.69 -4.33
CA SER A 101 17.31 15.09 -5.48
C SER A 101 17.86 16.10 -6.49
N GLY A 102 17.51 17.37 -6.35
CA GLY A 102 17.98 18.40 -7.30
C GLY A 102 17.61 18.06 -8.76
N ILE A 103 16.40 17.57 -8.98
CA ILE A 103 16.01 16.98 -10.26
C ILE A 103 16.07 17.95 -11.46
N GLY A 104 16.15 19.24 -11.19
CA GLY A 104 16.17 20.23 -12.28
C GLY A 104 14.87 20.23 -13.09
N SER A 105 15.00 20.65 -14.35
CA SER A 105 13.86 20.60 -15.28
C SER A 105 13.78 19.25 -15.97
N CYS A 106 12.59 18.65 -15.99
CA CYS A 106 12.33 17.43 -16.74
C CYS A 106 10.89 17.38 -17.24
N SER A 107 10.67 16.65 -18.31
CA SER A 107 9.34 16.55 -18.92
C SER A 107 8.45 15.49 -18.27
N SER A 108 9.01 14.56 -17.51
CA SER A 108 8.24 13.53 -16.84
C SER A 108 8.92 12.99 -15.58
N VAL A 109 8.22 13.08 -14.47
CA VAL A 109 8.53 12.42 -13.20
C VAL A 109 7.24 11.88 -12.59
N GLY A 110 7.31 10.82 -11.80
CA GLY A 110 6.09 10.32 -11.18
C GLY A 110 6.27 9.08 -10.33
N ALA A 111 5.14 8.67 -9.76
CA ALA A 111 4.98 7.44 -9.01
C ALA A 111 4.19 6.42 -9.83
N VAL A 112 4.59 5.16 -9.77
CA VAL A 112 3.98 4.04 -10.49
C VAL A 112 3.76 2.88 -9.54
N ILE A 113 2.53 2.40 -9.44
CA ILE A 113 2.22 1.13 -8.77
C ILE A 113 2.43 0.00 -9.79
N LEU A 114 3.26 -0.96 -9.41
CA LEU A 114 3.44 -2.20 -10.16
C LEU A 114 2.62 -3.32 -9.52
N LYS A 115 1.97 -4.15 -10.33
CA LYS A 115 1.44 -5.44 -9.91
C LYS A 115 2.24 -6.53 -10.60
N ASN A 116 2.84 -7.44 -9.84
CA ASN A 116 3.66 -8.55 -10.34
C ASN A 116 4.77 -8.09 -11.31
N GLY A 117 5.37 -6.92 -11.00
CA GLY A 117 6.43 -6.32 -11.81
C GLY A 117 5.97 -5.56 -13.05
N THR A 118 4.66 -5.54 -13.35
CA THR A 118 4.09 -4.82 -14.49
C THR A 118 3.40 -3.54 -14.03
N SER A 119 3.53 -2.44 -14.79
CA SER A 119 2.85 -1.18 -14.49
C SER A 119 1.33 -1.38 -14.45
N TYR A 120 0.73 -0.97 -13.34
CA TYR A 120 -0.71 -1.09 -13.09
C TYR A 120 -1.41 0.27 -13.04
N SER A 121 -0.83 1.23 -12.33
CA SER A 121 -1.35 2.60 -12.19
C SER A 121 -0.19 3.55 -11.96
N GLY A 122 -0.31 4.77 -12.43
CA GLY A 122 0.72 5.77 -12.21
C GLY A 122 0.19 7.18 -12.36
N SER A 123 0.92 8.12 -11.77
CA SER A 123 0.67 9.55 -11.86
C SER A 123 1.99 10.29 -11.91
N GLY A 124 2.03 11.36 -12.66
CA GLY A 124 3.24 12.16 -12.80
C GLY A 124 2.98 13.47 -13.54
N GLY A 125 4.05 14.21 -13.76
CA GLY A 125 4.00 15.48 -14.45
C GLY A 125 5.38 15.97 -14.85
N SER A 126 5.48 17.21 -15.32
CA SER A 126 6.72 17.89 -15.62
C SER A 126 7.19 18.72 -14.43
N VAL A 127 8.50 18.92 -14.35
CA VAL A 127 9.12 19.83 -13.38
C VAL A 127 9.89 20.89 -14.17
N SER A 128 9.73 22.16 -13.79
CA SER A 128 10.45 23.30 -14.37
C SER A 128 11.22 24.02 -13.26
N GLY A 129 12.52 24.16 -13.45
CA GLY A 129 13.41 24.72 -12.43
C GLY A 129 13.77 23.71 -11.34
N SER A 130 14.61 24.10 -10.40
CA SER A 130 14.99 23.21 -9.30
C SER A 130 13.98 23.28 -8.18
N SER A 131 13.69 22.23 -7.53
CA SER A 131 13.72 22.01 -6.12
C SER A 131 12.82 20.89 -5.66
N PHE A 132 11.57 21.08 -5.40
CA PHE A 132 10.72 20.05 -4.78
C PHE A 132 9.65 19.60 -5.77
N ALA A 133 9.60 18.29 -5.98
CA ALA A 133 8.49 17.70 -6.70
C ALA A 133 8.06 16.45 -5.94
N GLY A 134 6.76 16.30 -5.77
CA GLY A 134 6.15 15.12 -5.18
C GLY A 134 4.95 14.72 -6.02
N TYR A 135 4.89 13.44 -6.41
CA TYR A 135 3.79 12.88 -7.18
C TYR A 135 3.22 11.68 -6.47
N GLY A 136 1.90 11.72 -6.23
CA GLY A 136 1.17 10.63 -5.63
C GLY A 136 0.36 9.86 -6.66
N THR A 137 0.25 8.56 -6.49
CA THR A 137 -0.67 7.69 -7.23
C THR A 137 -1.49 6.87 -6.25
N SER A 138 -2.75 6.63 -6.59
CA SER A 138 -3.69 5.89 -5.77
C SER A 138 -4.55 5.01 -6.66
N THR A 139 -4.79 3.78 -6.25
CA THR A 139 -5.60 2.84 -7.01
C THR A 139 -6.17 1.74 -6.12
N ILE A 140 -7.18 1.03 -6.64
CA ILE A 140 -7.64 -0.22 -6.04
C ILE A 140 -7.14 -1.38 -6.92
N VAL A 141 -6.54 -2.40 -6.30
CA VAL A 141 -6.03 -3.57 -6.98
C VAL A 141 -6.54 -4.85 -6.33
N PHE A 142 -6.91 -5.83 -7.13
CA PHE A 142 -7.18 -7.18 -6.64
C PHE A 142 -5.87 -7.95 -6.49
N LEU A 143 -5.67 -8.58 -5.31
CA LEU A 143 -4.55 -9.49 -5.02
C LEU A 143 -5.12 -10.85 -4.59
N ASN A 144 -4.52 -11.93 -5.09
CA ASN A 144 -5.03 -13.30 -4.94
C ASN A 144 -4.77 -13.94 -3.56
N GLY A 145 -4.12 -13.21 -2.65
CA GLY A 145 -3.84 -13.69 -1.30
C GLY A 145 -2.79 -14.80 -1.21
N SER A 146 -1.94 -14.96 -2.21
CA SER A 146 -0.87 -15.98 -2.20
C SER A 146 0.39 -15.55 -2.95
N THR A 147 0.30 -15.26 -4.24
CA THR A 147 1.45 -14.99 -5.13
C THR A 147 1.47 -13.58 -5.68
N ASP A 148 0.31 -12.91 -5.76
CA ASP A 148 0.24 -11.54 -6.22
C ASP A 148 0.94 -10.59 -5.24
N TYR A 149 1.72 -9.68 -5.80
CA TYR A 149 2.37 -8.62 -5.04
C TYR A 149 2.26 -7.27 -5.74
N ILE A 150 2.42 -6.23 -4.97
CA ILE A 150 2.53 -4.85 -5.45
C ILE A 150 3.84 -4.22 -5.00
N GLN A 151 4.33 -3.26 -5.79
CA GLN A 151 5.52 -2.46 -5.51
C GLN A 151 5.28 -1.01 -5.93
N LEU A 152 5.99 -0.08 -5.30
CA LEU A 152 6.12 1.28 -5.79
C LEU A 152 7.36 1.39 -6.67
N ALA A 153 7.22 1.94 -7.85
CA ALA A 153 8.31 2.40 -8.69
C ALA A 153 8.25 3.92 -8.86
N ILE A 154 9.40 4.53 -9.08
CA ILE A 154 9.57 5.96 -9.28
C ILE A 154 10.19 6.17 -10.66
N PHE A 155 9.63 7.09 -11.42
CA PHE A 155 10.07 7.41 -12.78
C PHE A 155 10.60 8.83 -12.85
N GLN A 156 11.65 9.03 -13.67
CA GLN A 156 12.16 10.35 -14.05
C GLN A 156 12.84 10.31 -15.44
N ASN A 157 12.86 11.45 -16.13
CA ASN A 157 13.55 11.62 -17.42
C ASN A 157 14.36 12.91 -17.50
N THR A 158 15.15 13.17 -16.47
CA THR A 158 16.02 14.37 -16.42
C THR A 158 17.20 14.33 -17.37
N GLY A 159 17.47 13.20 -18.02
CA GLY A 159 18.64 12.98 -18.86
C GLY A 159 19.82 12.31 -18.15
N GLY A 160 19.78 12.19 -16.83
CA GLY A 160 20.82 11.57 -16.00
C GLY A 160 20.26 10.76 -14.83
N THR A 161 21.16 10.24 -14.00
CA THR A 161 20.77 9.59 -12.74
C THR A 161 20.38 10.64 -11.72
N VAL A 162 19.27 10.42 -11.03
CA VAL A 162 18.80 11.25 -9.90
C VAL A 162 18.96 10.46 -8.61
N THR A 163 19.58 11.06 -7.60
CA THR A 163 19.78 10.46 -6.27
C THR A 163 19.07 11.29 -5.20
N GLY A 164 18.85 10.70 -4.03
CA GLY A 164 18.18 11.39 -2.93
C GLY A 164 16.66 11.49 -3.05
N SER A 165 16.05 10.63 -3.85
CA SER A 165 14.60 10.49 -3.92
C SER A 165 14.06 9.57 -2.84
N ARG A 166 12.79 9.75 -2.46
CA ARG A 166 12.09 8.96 -1.47
C ARG A 166 10.82 8.34 -2.04
N GLY A 167 10.59 7.08 -1.71
CA GLY A 167 9.31 6.42 -1.91
C GLY A 167 8.52 6.30 -0.61
N VAL A 168 7.25 6.67 -0.63
CA VAL A 168 6.29 6.37 0.45
C VAL A 168 5.25 5.43 -0.10
N PHE A 169 5.00 4.32 0.60
CA PHE A 169 4.17 3.25 0.06
C PHE A 169 3.27 2.68 1.16
N SER A 170 1.99 2.53 0.84
CA SER A 170 1.02 1.94 1.76
C SER A 170 -0.07 1.20 1.03
N ALA A 171 -0.65 0.21 1.69
CA ALA A 171 -1.88 -0.42 1.26
C ALA A 171 -2.71 -0.91 2.44
N ALA A 172 -4.01 -1.08 2.22
CA ALA A 172 -4.93 -1.67 3.17
C ALA A 172 -6.02 -2.45 2.45
N LEU A 173 -6.45 -3.57 3.04
CA LEU A 173 -7.57 -4.35 2.55
C LEU A 173 -8.87 -3.52 2.65
N VAL A 174 -9.56 -3.34 1.54
CA VAL A 174 -10.88 -2.70 1.48
C VAL A 174 -11.99 -3.73 1.55
N ARG A 175 -11.80 -4.86 0.86
CA ARG A 175 -12.77 -5.93 0.77
C ARG A 175 -12.08 -7.26 0.51
N ALA A 176 -12.33 -8.25 1.35
CA ALA A 176 -11.96 -9.64 1.06
C ALA A 176 -12.84 -10.21 -0.07
N SER A 177 -12.30 -11.12 -0.86
CA SER A 177 -13.03 -11.78 -1.96
C SER A 177 -13.55 -13.15 -1.52
#